data_fcd84e43c49f411ae3132ad7597915b6
#
_entry.id   fcd84e43c49f411ae3132ad7597915b6
#
_cell.length_a   1.000
_cell.length_b   1.000
_cell.length_c   1.000
_cell.angle_alpha   90.00
_cell.angle_beta   90.00
_cell.angle_gamma   90.00
#
_symmetry.space_group_name_H-M   'P 1'
#
loop_
_entity.id
_entity.type
_entity.pdbx_description
1 polymer ?
#
loop_
_entity_poly.entity_id
_entity_poly.type
_entity_poly.pdbx_seq_one_letter_code
_entity_poly.pdbx_strand_id
1 'polypeptide(L)'
;MRFETEQDLANELEVMRQFAKGHQFHKLGENDLDFTIPGRCFVEVKCINSSSTQYKQQIISLIKLVKMQERSRELPTFIVFRYTDAIKYINFKDIDGYVRHSGREQREGAANDRELLLFLDRSKLIELK
;
A
#
# COMPACT_ATOMS: atom_id res chain seq x y z
N MET A 1 6.06 -12.44 11.55
CA MET A 1 6.84 -11.28 11.10
C MET A 1 7.55 -11.58 9.80
N ARG A 2 7.43 -10.70 8.85
CA ARG A 2 8.12 -10.85 7.57
C ARG A 2 9.32 -9.92 7.54
N PHE A 3 10.47 -10.47 7.17
CA PHE A 3 11.66 -9.66 6.95
C PHE A 3 11.71 -9.18 5.51
N GLU A 4 12.04 -7.94 5.32
CA GLU A 4 12.22 -7.36 4.00
C GLU A 4 13.49 -7.94 3.38
N THR A 5 13.38 -8.43 2.14
CA THR A 5 14.54 -8.93 1.41
C THR A 5 15.16 -7.79 0.59
N GLU A 6 16.39 -8.01 0.10
CA GLU A 6 17.01 -7.05 -0.81
C GLU A 6 16.19 -6.85 -2.07
N GLN A 7 15.56 -7.93 -2.57
CA GLN A 7 14.71 -7.84 -3.75
C GLN A 7 13.44 -7.04 -3.47
N ASP A 8 12.83 -7.21 -2.29
CA ASP A 8 11.67 -6.43 -1.90
C ASP A 8 12.00 -4.93 -1.88
N LEU A 9 13.12 -4.59 -1.26
CA LEU A 9 13.55 -3.20 -1.20
C LEU A 9 13.87 -2.64 -2.58
N ALA A 10 14.53 -3.43 -3.43
CA ALA A 10 14.85 -2.99 -4.79
C ALA A 10 13.58 -2.69 -5.59
N ASN A 11 12.55 -3.53 -5.44
CA ASN A 11 11.27 -3.33 -6.10
C ASN A 11 10.59 -2.05 -5.62
N GLU A 12 10.59 -1.82 -4.31
CA GLU A 12 10.00 -0.62 -3.73
C GLU A 12 10.72 0.64 -4.19
N LEU A 13 12.05 0.61 -4.23
CA LEU A 13 12.84 1.76 -4.67
C LEU A 13 12.56 2.09 -6.13
N GLU A 14 12.40 1.08 -6.98
CA GLU A 14 12.07 1.31 -8.38
C GLU A 14 10.69 1.96 -8.52
N VAL A 15 9.72 1.50 -7.75
CA VAL A 15 8.38 2.10 -7.73
C VAL A 15 8.48 3.56 -7.29
N MET A 16 9.27 3.84 -6.24
CA MET A 16 9.42 5.19 -5.74
C MET A 16 10.09 6.12 -6.75
N ARG A 17 11.09 5.63 -7.49
CA ARG A 17 11.72 6.44 -8.53
C ARG A 17 10.68 6.90 -9.56
N GLN A 18 9.81 6.00 -9.95
CA GLN A 18 8.76 6.32 -10.93
C GLN A 18 7.70 7.25 -10.33
N PHE A 19 7.30 7.01 -9.10
CA PHE A 19 6.28 7.82 -8.45
C PHE A 19 6.78 9.23 -8.12
N ALA A 20 8.00 9.34 -7.63
CA ALA A 20 8.58 10.62 -7.19
C ALA A 20 8.98 11.53 -8.34
N LYS A 21 9.17 11.00 -9.54
CA LYS A 21 9.47 11.79 -10.77
C LYS A 21 10.60 12.80 -10.57
N GLY A 22 11.71 12.33 -10.05
CA GLY A 22 12.90 13.16 -9.86
C GLY A 22 13.01 13.84 -8.50
N HIS A 23 11.96 13.83 -7.69
CA HIS A 23 12.04 14.35 -6.34
C HIS A 23 12.81 13.38 -5.45
N GLN A 24 13.56 13.93 -4.51
CA GLN A 24 14.22 13.10 -3.51
C GLN A 24 13.19 12.45 -2.60
N PHE A 25 13.48 11.23 -2.16
CA PHE A 25 12.63 10.51 -1.22
C PHE A 25 13.50 9.75 -0.25
N HIS A 26 12.95 9.45 0.93
CA HIS A 26 13.65 8.73 1.98
C HIS A 26 12.78 7.60 2.50
N LYS A 27 13.42 6.48 2.83
CA LYS A 27 12.75 5.38 3.50
C LYS A 27 12.52 5.77 4.96
N LEU A 28 11.32 5.53 5.45
CA LEU A 28 10.97 5.77 6.85
C LEU A 28 11.35 4.56 7.70
N GLY A 29 11.35 4.75 9.01
CA GLY A 29 11.71 3.71 9.97
C GLY A 29 10.64 2.64 10.14
N GLU A 30 10.94 1.67 10.99
CA GLU A 30 9.98 0.62 11.34
C GLU A 30 8.74 1.24 11.98
N ASN A 31 7.62 0.55 11.87
CA ASN A 31 6.32 0.99 12.40
C ASN A 31 5.80 2.28 11.78
N ASP A 32 6.30 2.65 10.61
CA ASP A 32 5.85 3.79 9.85
C ASP A 32 5.47 3.34 8.44
N LEU A 33 5.02 4.28 7.61
CA LEU A 33 4.84 4.02 6.19
C LEU A 33 6.21 3.82 5.54
N ASP A 34 6.22 3.38 4.29
CA ASP A 34 7.47 3.00 3.64
C ASP A 34 8.39 4.18 3.33
N PHE A 35 7.84 5.26 2.78
CA PHE A 35 8.65 6.38 2.28
C PHE A 35 8.01 7.73 2.52
N THR A 36 8.86 8.77 2.46
CA THR A 36 8.39 10.15 2.38
C THR A 36 9.11 10.88 1.25
N ILE A 37 8.38 11.75 0.57
CA ILE A 37 8.97 12.79 -0.28
C ILE A 37 8.92 14.04 0.58
N PRO A 38 10.06 14.49 1.15
CA PRO A 38 10.05 15.53 2.19
C PRO A 38 9.28 16.78 1.80
N GLY A 39 8.39 17.21 2.69
CA GLY A 39 7.56 18.40 2.48
C GLY A 39 6.41 18.20 1.51
N ARG A 40 6.26 17.03 0.89
CA ARG A 40 5.26 16.79 -0.15
C ARG A 40 4.25 15.71 0.22
N CYS A 41 4.72 14.52 0.62
CA CYS A 41 3.79 13.41 0.89
C CYS A 41 4.47 12.26 1.62
N PHE A 42 3.62 11.36 2.14
CA PHE A 42 4.03 10.04 2.62
C PHE A 42 3.52 8.99 1.65
N VAL A 43 4.23 7.89 1.53
CA VAL A 43 3.91 6.83 0.56
C VAL A 43 4.05 5.45 1.19
N GLU A 44 3.04 4.63 1.01
CA GLU A 44 3.08 3.21 1.31
C GLU A 44 3.14 2.47 -0.04
N VAL A 45 4.08 1.54 -0.20
CA VAL A 45 4.25 0.79 -1.45
C VAL A 45 3.86 -0.65 -1.23
N LYS A 46 3.05 -1.20 -2.12
CA LYS A 46 2.67 -2.60 -2.07
C LYS A 46 2.86 -3.24 -3.44
N CYS A 47 3.70 -4.27 -3.49
CA CYS A 47 3.91 -5.04 -4.72
C CYS A 47 2.97 -6.23 -4.74
N ILE A 48 2.20 -6.36 -5.80
CA ILE A 48 1.17 -7.39 -5.97
C ILE A 48 1.59 -8.30 -7.12
N ASN A 49 1.64 -9.59 -6.88
CA ASN A 49 2.07 -10.57 -7.87
C ASN A 49 0.90 -11.05 -8.75
N SER A 50 0.14 -10.10 -9.26
CA SER A 50 -0.96 -10.39 -10.20
C SER A 50 -1.19 -9.15 -11.06
N SER A 51 -2.00 -9.31 -12.13
CA SER A 51 -2.31 -8.16 -12.96
C SER A 51 -3.31 -7.23 -12.27
N SER A 52 -3.33 -5.98 -12.70
CA SER A 52 -4.24 -4.98 -12.14
C SER A 52 -5.70 -5.28 -12.46
N THR A 53 -5.96 -6.12 -13.46
CA THR A 53 -7.32 -6.44 -13.91
C THR A 53 -7.81 -7.80 -13.46
N GLN A 54 -6.97 -8.59 -12.79
CA GLN A 54 -7.34 -9.94 -12.38
C GLN A 54 -8.48 -9.95 -11.36
N TYR A 55 -8.50 -8.99 -10.46
CA TYR A 55 -9.54 -8.86 -9.44
C TYR A 55 -10.16 -7.48 -9.51
N LYS A 56 -11.43 -7.37 -9.15
CA LYS A 56 -12.13 -6.09 -9.13
C LYS A 56 -11.76 -5.23 -7.95
N GLN A 57 -11.30 -5.86 -6.87
CA GLN A 57 -11.04 -5.17 -5.62
C GLN A 57 -9.59 -5.29 -5.20
N GLN A 58 -9.10 -4.28 -4.51
CA GLN A 58 -7.81 -4.29 -3.86
C GLN A 58 -8.02 -4.34 -2.35
N ILE A 59 -7.35 -5.27 -1.70
CA ILE A 59 -7.46 -5.45 -0.26
C ILE A 59 -6.38 -4.62 0.43
N ILE A 60 -6.78 -3.86 1.46
CA ILE A 60 -5.87 -3.04 2.24
C ILE A 60 -6.10 -3.36 3.72
N SER A 61 -5.02 -3.64 4.45
CA SER A 61 -5.08 -3.87 5.89
C SER A 61 -5.53 -2.61 6.62
N LEU A 62 -6.47 -2.72 7.56
CA LEU A 62 -6.91 -1.60 8.37
C LEU A 62 -5.78 -1.02 9.21
N ILE A 63 -4.83 -1.83 9.64
CA ILE A 63 -3.67 -1.35 10.40
C ILE A 63 -2.89 -0.34 9.56
N LYS A 64 -2.71 -0.62 8.27
CA LYS A 64 -2.05 0.33 7.37
C LYS A 64 -2.87 1.60 7.18
N LEU A 65 -4.18 1.48 7.08
CA LEU A 65 -5.05 2.63 6.92
C LEU A 65 -5.01 3.56 8.14
N VAL A 66 -4.94 2.98 9.34
CA VAL A 66 -4.80 3.79 10.57
C VAL A 66 -3.49 4.57 10.52
N LYS A 67 -2.40 3.94 10.11
CA LYS A 67 -1.11 4.61 10.00
C LYS A 67 -1.16 5.72 8.95
N MET A 68 -1.79 5.46 7.82
CA MET A 68 -1.96 6.46 6.77
C MET A 68 -2.80 7.64 7.25
N GLN A 69 -3.83 7.38 8.05
CA GLN A 69 -4.65 8.44 8.62
C GLN A 69 -3.84 9.36 9.52
N GLU A 70 -2.98 8.80 10.36
CA GLU A 70 -2.11 9.60 11.21
C GLU A 70 -1.20 10.51 10.39
N ARG A 71 -0.59 9.96 9.34
CA ARG A 71 0.32 10.71 8.49
C ARG A 71 -0.39 11.74 7.62
N SER A 72 -1.63 11.43 7.21
CA SER A 72 -2.41 12.34 6.35
C SER A 72 -2.76 13.66 7.03
N ARG A 73 -2.64 13.73 8.36
CA ARG A 73 -2.82 14.98 9.09
C ARG A 73 -1.69 15.98 8.84
N GLU A 74 -0.53 15.48 8.45
CA GLU A 74 0.65 16.30 8.20
C GLU A 74 0.80 16.65 6.74
N LEU A 75 0.69 15.65 5.86
CA LEU A 75 0.89 15.80 4.42
C LEU A 75 -0.02 14.83 3.67
N PRO A 76 -0.29 15.06 2.39
CA PRO A 76 -0.96 14.07 1.57
C PRO A 76 -0.27 12.71 1.69
N THR A 77 -1.05 11.66 1.74
CA THR A 77 -0.54 10.30 1.95
C THR A 77 -1.12 9.41 0.87
N PHE A 78 -0.24 8.65 0.22
CA PHE A 78 -0.60 7.79 -0.91
C PHE A 78 -0.27 6.35 -0.62
N ILE A 79 -1.06 5.45 -1.19
CA ILE A 79 -0.65 4.06 -1.32
C ILE A 79 -0.45 3.78 -2.82
N VAL A 80 0.68 3.15 -3.14
CA VAL A 80 1.07 2.84 -4.51
C VAL A 80 1.14 1.33 -4.64
N PHE A 81 0.39 0.80 -5.60
CA PHE A 81 0.36 -0.64 -5.90
C PHE A 81 1.12 -0.89 -7.19
N ARG A 82 2.10 -1.77 -7.10
CA ARG A 82 2.78 -2.28 -8.28
C ARG A 82 2.20 -3.64 -8.63
N TYR A 83 1.49 -3.69 -9.74
CA TYR A 83 0.99 -4.94 -10.32
C TYR A 83 1.97 -5.44 -11.37
N THR A 84 1.75 -6.63 -11.90
CA THR A 84 2.63 -7.17 -12.94
C THR A 84 2.57 -6.37 -14.24
N ASP A 85 1.47 -5.65 -14.48
CA ASP A 85 1.20 -4.92 -15.73
C ASP A 85 1.17 -3.41 -15.58
N ALA A 86 1.12 -2.88 -14.35
CA ALA A 86 0.92 -1.44 -14.16
C ALA A 86 1.29 -1.02 -12.74
N ILE A 87 1.54 0.27 -12.56
CA ILE A 87 1.65 0.90 -11.25
C ILE A 87 0.44 1.81 -11.10
N LYS A 88 -0.29 1.65 -10.00
CA LYS A 88 -1.47 2.47 -9.72
C LYS A 88 -1.38 3.03 -8.31
N TYR A 89 -2.04 4.15 -8.07
CA TYR A 89 -1.99 4.80 -6.76
C TYR A 89 -3.33 5.42 -6.39
N ILE A 90 -3.48 5.74 -5.11
CA ILE A 90 -4.64 6.47 -4.62
C ILE A 90 -4.22 7.31 -3.42
N ASN A 91 -4.79 8.52 -3.30
CA ASN A 91 -4.60 9.35 -2.13
C ASN A 91 -5.47 8.79 -1.01
N PHE A 92 -4.94 8.78 0.21
CA PHE A 92 -5.68 8.27 1.37
C PHE A 92 -7.08 8.91 1.49
N LYS A 93 -7.20 10.19 1.24
CA LYS A 93 -8.50 10.91 1.35
C LYS A 93 -9.56 10.36 0.41
N ASP A 94 -9.17 9.68 -0.65
CA ASP A 94 -10.09 9.14 -1.67
C ASP A 94 -10.41 7.67 -1.45
N ILE A 95 -9.82 7.05 -0.43
CA ILE A 95 -10.06 5.64 -0.13
C ILE A 95 -11.41 5.48 0.53
N ASP A 96 -12.28 4.72 -0.09
CA ASP A 96 -13.50 4.24 0.53
C ASP A 96 -13.72 2.78 0.11
N GLY A 97 -14.65 2.13 0.76
CA GLY A 97 -14.89 0.73 0.50
C GLY A 97 -15.61 0.12 1.68
N TYR A 98 -15.65 -1.19 1.71
CA TYR A 98 -16.27 -1.89 2.82
C TYR A 98 -15.24 -2.73 3.57
N VAL A 99 -15.50 -2.93 4.85
CA VAL A 99 -14.58 -3.62 5.76
C VAL A 99 -15.17 -4.97 6.12
N ARG A 100 -14.33 -6.00 6.13
CA ARG A 100 -14.72 -7.31 6.60
C ARG A 100 -13.50 -8.04 7.15
N HIS A 101 -13.76 -9.11 7.91
CA HIS A 101 -12.69 -9.97 8.39
C HIS A 101 -12.07 -10.76 7.25
N SER A 102 -10.79 -11.09 7.38
CA SER A 102 -10.15 -11.98 6.43
C SER A 102 -10.85 -13.34 6.44
N GLY A 103 -10.87 -14.00 5.30
CA GLY A 103 -11.51 -15.30 5.18
C GLY A 103 -10.70 -16.48 5.71
N ARG A 104 -9.56 -16.26 6.32
CA ARG A 104 -8.64 -17.31 6.75
C ARG A 104 -8.82 -17.67 8.21
N GLU A 105 -9.95 -18.22 8.54
CA GLU A 105 -10.24 -18.52 9.93
C GLU A 105 -9.86 -19.93 10.37
N GLN A 106 -9.65 -20.84 9.43
CA GLN A 106 -9.48 -22.26 9.71
C GLN A 106 -8.08 -22.79 9.52
N ARG A 107 -7.12 -21.91 9.46
CA ARG A 107 -5.75 -22.31 9.29
C ARG A 107 -5.21 -22.88 10.59
N GLU A 108 -4.77 -24.12 10.58
CA GLU A 108 -4.24 -24.76 11.76
C GLU A 108 -3.03 -24.01 12.31
N GLY A 109 -3.04 -23.75 13.61
CA GLY A 109 -1.96 -23.04 14.28
C GLY A 109 -1.95 -21.53 14.04
N ALA A 110 -2.93 -20.99 13.34
CA ALA A 110 -2.99 -19.57 13.01
C ALA A 110 -4.21 -18.91 13.64
N ALA A 111 -4.32 -19.01 14.95
CA ALA A 111 -5.47 -18.47 15.69
C ALA A 111 -5.66 -16.96 15.48
N ASN A 112 -4.57 -16.24 15.20
CA ASN A 112 -4.58 -14.78 15.02
C ASN A 112 -4.47 -14.35 13.56
N ASP A 113 -4.80 -15.24 12.63
CA ASP A 113 -4.71 -14.96 11.21
C ASP A 113 -5.85 -14.07 10.70
N ARG A 114 -6.84 -13.79 11.53
CA ARG A 114 -7.94 -12.90 11.19
C ARG A 114 -7.54 -11.46 11.39
N GLU A 115 -7.76 -10.65 10.39
CA GLU A 115 -7.61 -9.21 10.51
C GLU A 115 -8.73 -8.50 9.77
N LEU A 116 -8.94 -7.24 10.11
CA LEU A 116 -9.89 -6.41 9.39
C LEU A 116 -9.24 -5.88 8.13
N LEU A 117 -9.96 -6.02 7.02
CA LEU A 117 -9.48 -5.63 5.70
C LEU A 117 -10.49 -4.69 5.05
N LEU A 118 -9.98 -3.68 4.36
CA LEU A 118 -10.81 -2.84 3.50
C LEU A 118 -10.75 -3.39 2.08
N PHE A 119 -11.89 -3.47 1.43
CA PHE A 119 -12.02 -3.88 0.03
C PHE A 119 -12.32 -2.64 -0.81
N LEU A 120 -11.34 -2.22 -1.57
CA LEU A 120 -11.40 -1.03 -2.42
C LEU A 120 -11.62 -1.43 -3.86
N ASP A 121 -12.57 -0.79 -4.54
CA ASP A 121 -12.80 -1.02 -5.96
C ASP A 121 -11.58 -0.50 -6.74
N ARG A 122 -10.97 -1.36 -7.55
CA ARG A 122 -9.77 -1.00 -8.32
C ARG A 122 -10.01 0.09 -9.36
N SER A 123 -11.25 0.31 -9.76
CA SER A 123 -11.57 1.39 -10.70
C SER A 123 -11.27 2.78 -10.12
N LYS A 124 -11.14 2.88 -8.79
CA LYS A 124 -10.78 4.13 -8.12
C LYS A 124 -9.29 4.43 -8.15
N LEU A 125 -8.47 3.46 -8.50
CA LEU A 125 -7.03 3.64 -8.58
C LEU A 125 -6.65 4.42 -9.83
N ILE A 126 -5.61 5.25 -9.70
CA ILE A 126 -5.11 6.08 -10.79
C ILE A 126 -3.84 5.42 -11.33
N GLU A 127 -3.79 5.24 -12.64
CA GLU A 127 -2.60 4.66 -13.26
C GLU A 127 -1.47 5.70 -13.32
N LEU A 128 -0.30 5.28 -12.87
CA LEU A 128 0.90 6.11 -12.95
C LEU A 128 1.46 6.05 -14.37
N LYS A 129 1.66 7.21 -14.96
CA LYS A 129 2.16 7.32 -16.34
C LYS A 129 3.51 8.00 -16.39
#